data_adc93b4f94a1103dd50188411e8f39de
#
_entry.id   adc93b4f94a1103dd50188411e8f39de
#
_cell.length_a   1.000
_cell.length_b   1.000
_cell.length_c   1.000
_cell.angle_alpha   90.00
_cell.angle_beta   90.00
_cell.angle_gamma   90.00
#
_symmetry.space_group_name_H-M   'P 1'
#
loop_
_entity.id
_entity.type
_entity.pdbx_description
1 polymer ?
#
loop_
_entity_poly.entity_id
_entity_poly.type
_entity_poly.pdbx_seq_one_letter_code
_entity_poly.pdbx_strand_id
1 'polypeptide(L)'
;MLDVFLKDLGRRVLSLKTMANWQTEQEENEAPGKFLDRLREALCRFTEIDPKSEEGRVILKDRFLTQLAPDILHKVLKWVYGPNQSLNTLLQLAQTVYYGREYEEKKERQKRTKEQAEALAMAIRPVLKQPEKNAQRDPGEKG
;
A
#
# COMPACT_ATOMS: atom_id res chain seq x y z
N MET A 1 44.58 1.64 -15.96
CA MET A 1 43.78 1.49 -14.76
C MET A 1 42.52 2.34 -14.77
N LEU A 2 42.64 3.62 -15.13
CA LEU A 2 41.49 4.50 -15.19
C LEU A 2 40.44 4.03 -16.20
N ASP A 3 40.90 3.55 -17.38
CA ASP A 3 39.98 3.07 -18.42
C ASP A 3 39.19 1.86 -18.00
N VAL A 4 39.80 0.94 -17.25
CA VAL A 4 39.12 -0.24 -16.74
C VAL A 4 38.05 0.16 -15.72
N PHE A 5 38.41 1.12 -14.86
CA PHE A 5 37.46 1.65 -13.86
C PHE A 5 36.26 2.31 -14.52
N LEU A 6 36.52 3.15 -15.54
CA LEU A 6 35.44 3.84 -16.26
C LEU A 6 34.55 2.87 -17.03
N LYS A 7 35.14 1.81 -17.64
CA LYS A 7 34.37 0.78 -18.32
C LYS A 7 33.50 0.00 -17.34
N ASP A 8 34.04 -0.34 -16.19
CA ASP A 8 33.30 -1.04 -15.15
C ASP A 8 32.15 -0.19 -14.62
N LEU A 9 32.40 1.10 -14.37
CA LEU A 9 31.37 2.04 -13.96
C LEU A 9 30.29 2.18 -15.03
N GLY A 10 30.68 2.26 -16.30
CA GLY A 10 29.74 2.33 -17.42
C GLY A 10 28.86 1.09 -17.50
N ARG A 11 29.44 -0.10 -17.28
CA ARG A 11 28.68 -1.36 -17.25
C ARG A 11 27.65 -1.35 -16.11
N ARG A 12 28.04 -0.91 -14.93
CA ARG A 12 27.14 -0.82 -13.77
C ARG A 12 25.99 0.13 -14.05
N VAL A 13 26.24 1.28 -14.65
CA VAL A 13 25.21 2.25 -15.01
C VAL A 13 24.26 1.67 -16.05
N LEU A 14 24.79 1.00 -17.08
CA LEU A 14 23.94 0.34 -18.09
C LEU A 14 23.08 -0.76 -17.50
N SER A 15 23.66 -1.56 -16.59
CA SER A 15 22.91 -2.62 -15.91
C SER A 15 21.80 -2.07 -15.04
N LEU A 16 22.04 -0.96 -14.36
CA LEU A 16 21.01 -0.27 -13.57
C LEU A 16 19.90 0.29 -14.46
N LYS A 17 20.25 0.81 -15.64
CA LYS A 17 19.23 1.26 -16.61
C LYS A 17 18.39 0.09 -17.12
N THR A 18 19.01 -1.05 -17.39
CA THR A 18 18.31 -2.27 -17.78
C THR A 18 17.36 -2.71 -16.68
N MET A 19 17.82 -2.69 -15.43
CA MET A 19 17.00 -2.97 -14.27
C MET A 19 15.83 -1.99 -14.13
N ALA A 20 16.08 -0.71 -14.40
CA ALA A 20 15.05 0.31 -14.34
C ALA A 20 13.96 0.11 -15.39
N ASN A 21 14.30 -0.47 -16.56
CA ASN A 21 13.35 -0.78 -17.62
C ASN A 21 12.59 -2.07 -17.35
N TRP A 22 13.04 -2.88 -16.43
CA TRP A 22 12.30 -4.05 -15.98
C TRP A 22 11.13 -3.58 -15.11
N GLN A 23 10.03 -4.31 -15.17
CA GLN A 23 8.86 -3.98 -14.33
C GLN A 23 9.20 -4.21 -12.86
N THR A 24 9.76 -3.20 -12.23
CA THR A 24 10.15 -3.25 -10.81
C THR A 24 9.18 -2.51 -9.90
N GLU A 25 8.05 -2.05 -10.45
CA GLU A 25 7.01 -1.41 -9.65
C GLU A 25 6.28 -2.45 -8.81
N GLN A 26 5.91 -2.06 -7.61
CA GLN A 26 5.10 -2.90 -6.75
C GLN A 26 3.70 -3.08 -7.36
N GLU A 27 3.26 -4.32 -7.45
CA GLU A 27 1.91 -4.62 -7.90
C GLU A 27 0.89 -4.34 -6.80
N GLU A 28 -0.34 -4.10 -7.20
CA GLU A 28 -1.41 -3.69 -6.29
C GLU A 28 -1.61 -4.65 -5.12
N ASN A 29 -1.59 -5.94 -5.41
CA ASN A 29 -1.81 -6.96 -4.39
C ASN A 29 -0.53 -7.67 -3.95
N GLU A 30 0.61 -7.05 -4.19
CA GLU A 30 1.90 -7.60 -3.83
C GLU A 30 2.33 -7.10 -2.47
N ALA A 31 2.67 -8.02 -1.56
CA ALA A 31 3.21 -7.66 -0.26
C ALA A 31 4.58 -6.98 -0.41
N PRO A 32 4.89 -5.96 0.41
CA PRO A 32 6.17 -5.27 0.31
C PRO A 32 7.40 -6.18 0.43
N GLY A 33 7.32 -7.25 1.24
CA GLY A 33 8.39 -8.23 1.35
C GLY A 33 8.66 -8.94 0.04
N LYS A 34 7.61 -9.37 -0.66
CA LYS A 34 7.74 -10.01 -1.98
C LYS A 34 8.28 -9.04 -3.02
N PHE A 35 7.81 -7.81 -2.97
CA PHE A 35 8.29 -6.75 -3.85
C PHE A 35 9.79 -6.53 -3.65
N LEU A 36 10.25 -6.46 -2.41
CA LEU A 36 11.67 -6.29 -2.09
C LEU A 36 12.49 -7.49 -2.58
N ASP A 37 11.98 -8.71 -2.43
CA ASP A 37 12.64 -9.91 -2.93
C ASP A 37 12.77 -9.88 -4.45
N ARG A 38 11.74 -9.39 -5.15
CA ARG A 38 11.80 -9.18 -6.61
C ARG A 38 12.88 -8.17 -6.99
N LEU A 39 13.00 -7.09 -6.22
CA LEU A 39 14.04 -6.09 -6.46
C LEU A 39 15.44 -6.68 -6.24
N ARG A 40 15.62 -7.47 -5.20
CA ARG A 40 16.88 -8.17 -4.94
C ARG A 40 17.24 -9.12 -6.07
N GLU A 41 16.26 -9.87 -6.54
CA GLU A 41 16.44 -10.79 -7.66
C GLU A 41 16.80 -10.03 -8.93
N ALA A 42 16.13 -8.93 -9.21
CA ALA A 42 16.45 -8.09 -10.37
C ALA A 42 17.87 -7.52 -10.27
N LEU A 43 18.27 -7.09 -9.09
CA LEU A 43 19.63 -6.58 -8.87
C LEU A 43 20.67 -7.65 -9.16
N CYS A 44 20.45 -8.88 -8.67
CA CYS A 44 21.33 -10.00 -8.95
C CYS A 44 21.34 -10.38 -10.43
N ARG A 45 20.19 -10.31 -11.09
CA ARG A 45 20.04 -10.74 -12.49
C ARG A 45 20.65 -9.75 -13.48
N PHE A 46 20.49 -8.47 -13.24
CA PHE A 46 20.89 -7.44 -14.18
C PHE A 46 22.18 -6.71 -13.82
N THR A 47 22.70 -6.94 -12.64
CA THR A 47 23.94 -6.30 -12.18
C THR A 47 24.84 -7.30 -11.47
N GLU A 48 26.11 -6.93 -11.29
CA GLU A 48 27.06 -7.71 -10.51
C GLU A 48 27.11 -7.24 -9.05
N ILE A 49 26.22 -6.34 -8.66
CA ILE A 49 26.19 -5.75 -7.33
C ILE A 49 25.56 -6.75 -6.36
N ASP A 50 26.26 -7.03 -5.26
CA ASP A 50 25.72 -7.88 -4.21
C ASP A 50 24.62 -7.12 -3.44
N PRO A 51 23.40 -7.67 -3.36
CA PRO A 51 22.33 -7.02 -2.59
C PRO A 51 22.66 -6.82 -1.12
N LYS A 52 23.56 -7.63 -0.58
CA LYS A 52 23.97 -7.53 0.82
C LYS A 52 25.07 -6.50 1.04
N SER A 53 25.71 -6.03 -0.02
CA SER A 53 26.73 -4.99 0.08
C SER A 53 26.09 -3.66 0.45
N GLU A 54 26.90 -2.73 0.93
CA GLU A 54 26.42 -1.39 1.25
C GLU A 54 25.86 -0.68 0.02
N GLU A 55 26.56 -0.81 -1.11
CA GLU A 55 26.11 -0.30 -2.41
C GLU A 55 24.76 -0.91 -2.80
N GLY A 56 24.61 -2.22 -2.65
CA GLY A 56 23.37 -2.91 -2.95
C GLY A 56 22.22 -2.45 -2.08
N ARG A 57 22.46 -2.22 -0.81
CA ARG A 57 21.45 -1.71 0.11
C ARG A 57 20.97 -0.32 -0.27
N VAL A 58 21.86 0.55 -0.67
CA VAL A 58 21.52 1.91 -1.12
C VAL A 58 20.65 1.85 -2.35
N ILE A 59 21.01 1.02 -3.32
CA ILE A 59 20.24 0.87 -4.56
C ILE A 59 18.87 0.27 -4.27
N LEU A 60 18.81 -0.78 -3.45
CA LEU A 60 17.54 -1.40 -3.08
C LEU A 60 16.63 -0.43 -2.34
N LYS A 61 17.18 0.36 -1.43
CA LYS A 61 16.42 1.37 -0.70
C LYS A 61 15.83 2.40 -1.66
N ASP A 62 16.63 2.90 -2.57
CA ASP A 62 16.18 3.87 -3.57
C ASP A 62 15.07 3.29 -4.45
N ARG A 63 15.29 2.09 -4.98
CA ARG A 63 14.29 1.43 -5.82
C ARG A 63 13.03 1.06 -5.07
N PHE A 64 13.18 0.59 -3.84
CA PHE A 64 12.04 0.26 -3.00
C PHE A 64 11.15 1.49 -2.78
N LEU A 65 11.75 2.63 -2.45
CA LEU A 65 10.98 3.86 -2.24
C LEU A 65 10.38 4.40 -3.54
N THR A 66 11.14 4.43 -4.62
CA THR A 66 10.67 5.03 -5.88
C THR A 66 9.62 4.18 -6.60
N GLN A 67 9.64 2.86 -6.40
CA GLN A 67 8.74 1.94 -7.08
C GLN A 67 7.64 1.37 -6.16
N LEU A 68 7.60 1.81 -4.93
CA LEU A 68 6.57 1.40 -3.98
C LEU A 68 5.20 1.92 -4.43
N ALA A 69 4.15 1.17 -4.12
CA ALA A 69 2.79 1.60 -4.45
C ALA A 69 2.50 3.00 -3.87
N PRO A 70 1.87 3.89 -4.63
CA PRO A 70 1.73 5.29 -4.23
C PRO A 70 1.05 5.51 -2.88
N ASP A 71 0.02 4.73 -2.57
CA ASP A 71 -0.68 4.84 -1.29
C ASP A 71 0.19 4.44 -0.11
N ILE A 72 0.99 3.38 -0.30
CA ILE A 72 1.94 2.92 0.73
C ILE A 72 3.05 3.95 0.89
N LEU A 73 3.61 4.40 -0.22
CA LEU A 73 4.68 5.40 -0.21
C LEU A 73 4.25 6.66 0.53
N HIS A 74 3.06 7.15 0.25
CA HIS A 74 2.53 8.35 0.89
C HIS A 74 2.48 8.21 2.42
N LYS A 75 1.99 7.08 2.91
CA LYS A 75 1.92 6.82 4.35
C LYS A 75 3.28 6.58 4.98
N VAL A 76 4.15 5.85 4.29
CA VAL A 76 5.52 5.60 4.76
C VAL A 76 6.28 6.92 4.91
N LEU A 77 6.17 7.81 3.94
CA LEU A 77 6.84 9.10 4.00
C LEU A 77 6.37 9.97 5.16
N LYS A 78 5.13 9.84 5.57
CA LYS A 78 4.62 10.55 6.75
C LYS A 78 5.27 10.07 8.05
N TRP A 79 5.66 8.80 8.11
CA TRP A 79 6.21 8.19 9.32
C TRP A 79 7.73 8.16 9.34
N VAL A 80 8.37 8.53 8.22
CA VAL A 80 9.82 8.56 8.13
C VAL A 80 10.32 9.91 8.63
N TYR A 81 11.08 9.88 9.72
CA TYR A 81 11.71 11.07 10.27
C TYR A 81 13.21 11.02 9.96
N GLY A 82 13.65 11.89 9.06
CA GLY A 82 15.06 12.02 8.73
C GLY A 82 15.50 11.14 7.56
N PRO A 83 16.69 11.42 7.00
CA PRO A 83 17.16 10.79 5.78
C PRO A 83 17.82 9.42 5.96
N ASN A 84 18.07 9.00 7.20
CA ASN A 84 18.89 7.82 7.49
C ASN A 84 18.09 6.61 7.95
N GLN A 85 16.92 6.38 7.36
CA GLN A 85 16.14 5.20 7.68
C GLN A 85 16.73 3.97 6.98
N SER A 86 16.85 2.86 7.72
CA SER A 86 17.32 1.61 7.14
C SER A 86 16.25 0.99 6.24
N LEU A 87 16.69 0.16 5.31
CA LEU A 87 15.78 -0.58 4.44
C LEU A 87 14.80 -1.44 5.24
N ASN A 88 15.26 -2.06 6.33
CA ASN A 88 14.41 -2.86 7.20
C ASN A 88 13.29 -2.03 7.84
N THR A 89 13.62 -0.83 8.29
CA THR A 89 12.62 0.08 8.87
C THR A 89 11.57 0.46 7.83
N LEU A 90 12.00 0.79 6.62
CA LEU A 90 11.10 1.13 5.53
C LEU A 90 10.22 -0.06 5.15
N LEU A 91 10.79 -1.26 5.12
CA LEU A 91 10.04 -2.47 4.85
C LEU A 91 8.98 -2.72 5.91
N GLN A 92 9.32 -2.58 7.18
CA GLN A 92 8.37 -2.74 8.28
C GLN A 92 7.22 -1.74 8.19
N LEU A 93 7.52 -0.48 7.91
CA LEU A 93 6.50 0.55 7.73
C LEU A 93 5.59 0.23 6.54
N ALA A 94 6.18 -0.16 5.42
CA ALA A 94 5.43 -0.53 4.22
C ALA A 94 4.53 -1.74 4.48
N GLN A 95 5.02 -2.75 5.18
CA GLN A 95 4.24 -3.92 5.56
C GLN A 95 3.08 -3.54 6.47
N THR A 96 3.31 -2.66 7.42
CA THR A 96 2.25 -2.19 8.32
C THR A 96 1.13 -1.51 7.52
N VAL A 97 1.48 -0.68 6.55
CA VAL A 97 0.49 -0.03 5.68
C VAL A 97 -0.23 -1.04 4.81
N TYR A 98 0.52 -1.98 4.21
CA TYR A 98 -0.04 -2.99 3.32
C TYR A 98 -1.06 -3.87 4.04
N TYR A 99 -0.68 -4.43 5.18
CA TYR A 99 -1.59 -5.28 5.95
C TYR A 99 -2.72 -4.48 6.60
N GLY A 100 -2.52 -3.19 6.81
CA GLY A 100 -3.56 -2.29 7.28
C GLY A 100 -4.62 -1.97 6.23
N ARG A 101 -4.32 -2.16 4.94
CA ARG A 101 -5.28 -1.89 3.85
C ARG A 101 -6.58 -2.67 4.02
N GLU A 102 -6.47 -3.97 4.25
CA GLU A 102 -7.65 -4.82 4.41
C GLU A 102 -8.50 -4.37 5.60
N TYR A 103 -7.83 -4.00 6.67
CA TYR A 103 -8.53 -3.48 7.86
C TYR A 103 -9.26 -2.17 7.54
N GLU A 104 -8.57 -1.26 6.87
CA GLU A 104 -9.15 0.03 6.48
C GLU A 104 -10.32 -0.15 5.51
N GLU A 105 -10.16 -0.99 4.50
CA GLU A 105 -11.21 -1.29 3.54
C GLU A 105 -12.41 -1.94 4.21
N LYS A 106 -12.15 -2.88 5.12
CA LYS A 106 -13.21 -3.57 5.84
C LYS A 106 -13.98 -2.60 6.73
N LYS A 107 -13.24 -1.72 7.42
CA LYS A 107 -13.82 -0.69 8.26
C LYS A 107 -14.67 0.27 7.43
N GLU A 108 -14.18 0.68 6.28
CA GLU A 108 -14.90 1.58 5.39
C GLU A 108 -16.13 0.92 4.79
N ARG A 109 -16.04 -0.35 4.41
CA ARG A 109 -17.20 -1.13 3.95
C ARG A 109 -18.27 -1.22 5.03
N GLN A 110 -17.87 -1.52 6.25
CA GLN A 110 -18.78 -1.59 7.38
C GLN A 110 -19.46 -0.24 7.63
N LYS A 111 -18.69 0.84 7.54
CA LYS A 111 -19.23 2.19 7.69
C LYS A 111 -20.27 2.49 6.59
N ARG A 112 -19.94 2.21 5.34
CA ARG A 112 -20.88 2.41 4.22
C ARG A 112 -22.14 1.58 4.38
N THR A 113 -21.99 0.32 4.75
CA THR A 113 -23.13 -0.58 4.98
C THR A 113 -24.02 -0.05 6.09
N LYS A 114 -23.41 0.43 7.18
CA LYS A 114 -24.15 1.02 8.29
C LYS A 114 -24.89 2.27 7.86
N GLU A 115 -24.22 3.16 7.13
CA GLU A 115 -24.82 4.40 6.63
C GLU A 115 -25.97 4.11 5.68
N GLN A 116 -25.81 3.12 4.79
CA GLN A 116 -26.87 2.70 3.87
C GLN A 116 -28.05 2.10 4.64
N ALA A 117 -27.78 1.28 5.64
CA ALA A 117 -28.81 0.70 6.47
C ALA A 117 -29.58 1.76 7.26
N GLU A 118 -28.87 2.75 7.80
CA GLU A 118 -29.50 3.85 8.50
C GLU A 118 -30.34 4.71 7.56
N ALA A 119 -29.82 5.03 6.37
CA ALA A 119 -30.55 5.79 5.37
C ALA A 119 -31.82 5.04 4.93
N LEU A 120 -31.72 3.73 4.72
CA LEU A 120 -32.87 2.90 4.35
C LEU A 120 -33.87 2.86 5.49
N ALA A 121 -33.42 2.69 6.71
CA ALA A 121 -34.28 2.69 7.89
C ALA A 121 -35.04 4.01 8.03
N MET A 122 -34.35 5.13 7.80
CA MET A 122 -34.99 6.43 7.83
C MET A 122 -36.05 6.61 6.74
N ALA A 123 -35.78 6.08 5.55
CA ALA A 123 -36.72 6.14 4.45
C ALA A 123 -37.97 5.27 4.70
N ILE A 124 -37.84 4.17 5.41
CA ILE A 124 -38.92 3.23 5.69
C ILE A 124 -39.72 3.64 6.92
N ARG A 125 -39.12 4.29 7.90
CA ARG A 125 -39.80 4.65 9.15
C ARG A 125 -41.15 5.32 8.99
N PRO A 126 -41.32 6.31 8.12
CA PRO A 126 -42.62 6.93 7.96
C PRO A 126 -43.69 5.96 7.53
N VAL A 127 -43.33 5.01 6.68
CA VAL A 127 -44.28 3.97 6.20
C VAL A 127 -44.67 3.02 7.34
N LEU A 128 -43.70 2.59 8.11
CA LEU A 128 -43.95 1.67 9.22
C LEU A 128 -44.69 2.33 10.37
N LYS A 129 -44.43 3.60 10.63
CA LYS A 129 -45.10 4.33 11.70
C LYS A 129 -46.57 4.56 11.45
N GLN A 130 -46.96 4.77 10.22
CA GLN A 130 -48.38 5.03 9.90
C GLN A 130 -49.32 3.91 10.30
N PRO A 131 -49.03 2.65 9.98
CA PRO A 131 -49.88 1.56 10.46
C PRO A 131 -49.95 1.48 11.96
N GLU A 132 -48.85 1.68 12.64
CA GLU A 132 -48.81 1.67 14.10
C GLU A 132 -49.70 2.76 14.71
N LYS A 133 -49.58 3.95 14.17
CA LYS A 133 -50.41 5.05 14.64
C LYS A 133 -51.90 4.78 14.42
N ASN A 134 -52.22 4.21 13.29
CA ASN A 134 -53.61 3.87 13.01
C ASN A 134 -54.13 2.80 13.97
N ALA A 135 -53.31 1.80 14.24
CA ALA A 135 -53.67 0.76 15.18
C ALA A 135 -53.89 1.32 16.59
N GLN A 136 -53.04 2.25 17.00
CA GLN A 136 -53.19 2.88 18.29
C GLN A 136 -54.45 3.74 18.38
N ARG A 137 -54.78 4.41 17.31
CA ARG A 137 -56.01 5.19 17.28
C ARG A 137 -57.24 4.32 17.39
N ASP A 138 -57.21 3.25 16.63
CA ASP A 138 -58.35 2.36 16.62
C ASP A 138 -58.73 1.81 17.98
N PRO A 139 -57.81 1.12 18.65
CA PRO A 139 -58.18 0.55 19.94
C PRO A 139 -58.53 1.60 20.94
N GLY A 140 -57.83 2.69 20.93
CA GLY A 140 -58.12 3.76 21.88
C GLY A 140 -59.50 4.32 21.69
N GLU A 141 -59.88 4.48 20.48
CA GLU A 141 -61.20 5.05 20.19
C GLU A 141 -62.30 4.09 20.28
N LYS A 142 -62.04 2.95 19.83
CA LYS A 142 -63.07 1.97 19.86
C LYS A 142 -63.24 1.41 21.19
N GLY A 143 -62.20 1.68 21.91
CA GLY A 143 -62.21 1.25 23.35
C GLY A 143 -63.00 1.10 23.18
#